data_107829aeff1b26cec8ecf870ab6736bc
#
_entry.id   107829aeff1b26cec8ecf870ab6736bc
#
_cell.length_a   1.000
_cell.length_b   1.000
_cell.length_c   1.000
_cell.angle_alpha   90.00
_cell.angle_beta   90.00
_cell.angle_gamma   90.00
#
_symmetry.space_group_name_H-M   'P 1'
#
loop_
_entity.id
_entity.type
_entity.pdbx_description
1 polymer ?
#
loop_
_entity_poly.entity_id
_entity_poly.type
_entity_poly.pdbx_seq_one_letter_code
_entity_poly.pdbx_strand_id
1 'polypeptide(L)'
;MKYNLSKIMLKAWKIYRKTKDIRFAEALHRAWLSAKAEEINAKRIESVKQVAGITEETNTFAKWKELGYKVVHGSKALFGCSLIWGSRGDGAEYKASFFGKSQVEII
;
A
#
# COMPACT_ATOMS: atom_id res chain seq x y z
N MET A 1 1.78 -16.34 5.23
CA MET A 1 2.71 -15.21 5.29
C MET A 1 3.10 -14.92 6.73
N LYS A 2 4.40 -14.80 6.99
CA LYS A 2 4.87 -14.47 8.34
C LYS A 2 5.04 -12.96 8.48
N TYR A 3 4.52 -12.41 9.58
CA TYR A 3 4.70 -11.00 9.87
C TYR A 3 6.09 -10.73 10.45
N ASN A 4 6.66 -9.60 10.10
CA ASN A 4 7.90 -9.14 10.70
C ASN A 4 7.59 -8.42 12.00
N LEU A 5 7.76 -9.13 13.11
CA LEU A 5 7.45 -8.61 14.45
C LEU A 5 8.28 -7.37 14.80
N SER A 6 9.54 -7.33 14.39
CA SER A 6 10.40 -6.16 14.63
C SER A 6 9.86 -4.91 13.97
N LYS A 7 9.40 -5.01 12.71
CA LYS A 7 8.78 -3.88 12.01
C LYS A 7 7.48 -3.44 12.66
N ILE A 8 6.65 -4.39 13.09
CA ILE A 8 5.39 -4.11 13.76
C ILE A 8 5.64 -3.38 15.07
N MET A 9 6.60 -3.83 15.85
CA MET A 9 6.98 -3.17 17.11
C MET A 9 7.51 -1.76 16.88
N LEU A 10 8.38 -1.56 15.90
CA LEU A 10 8.89 -0.23 15.56
C LEU A 10 7.75 0.70 15.14
N LYS A 11 6.81 0.22 14.36
CA LYS A 11 5.64 0.99 13.94
C LYS A 11 4.76 1.34 15.13
N ALA A 12 4.55 0.40 16.05
CA ALA A 12 3.79 0.63 17.27
C ALA A 12 4.42 1.74 18.12
N TRP A 13 5.73 1.72 18.29
CA TRP A 13 6.45 2.78 18.99
C TRP A 13 6.31 4.14 18.31
N LYS A 14 6.38 4.19 16.98
CA LYS A 14 6.16 5.43 16.22
C LYS A 14 4.76 5.98 16.45
N ILE A 15 3.74 5.14 16.40
CA ILE A 15 2.36 5.53 16.65
C ILE A 15 2.21 6.05 18.08
N TYR A 16 2.77 5.34 19.05
CA TYR A 16 2.73 5.70 20.45
C TYR A 16 3.35 7.08 20.72
N ARG A 17 4.49 7.36 20.08
CA ARG A 17 5.19 8.64 20.25
C ARG A 17 4.48 9.82 19.59
N LYS A 18 3.84 9.58 18.45
CA LYS A 18 3.15 10.65 17.70
C LYS A 18 1.79 11.02 18.28
N THR A 19 1.12 10.07 18.89
CA THR A 19 -0.26 10.25 19.35
C THR A 19 -0.27 10.45 20.86
N LYS A 20 -0.77 11.63 21.31
CA LYS A 20 -0.97 11.87 22.73
C LYS A 20 -2.12 11.02 23.24
N ASP A 21 -2.02 10.60 24.49
CA ASP A 21 -3.08 9.87 25.20
C ASP A 21 -3.46 8.51 24.61
N ILE A 22 -2.62 7.96 23.74
CA ILE A 22 -2.81 6.60 23.24
C ILE A 22 -2.09 5.61 24.16
N ARG A 23 -2.73 4.50 24.44
CA ARG A 23 -2.08 3.39 25.17
C ARG A 23 -1.20 2.62 24.19
N PHE A 24 -0.08 2.07 24.69
CA PHE A 24 0.81 1.26 23.85
C PHE A 24 0.07 0.06 23.24
N ALA A 25 -0.87 -0.55 24.00
CA ALA A 25 -1.68 -1.65 23.47
C ALA A 25 -2.48 -1.26 22.23
N GLU A 26 -3.02 -0.04 22.19
CA GLU A 26 -3.72 0.49 21.00
C GLU A 26 -2.75 0.75 19.86
N ALA A 27 -1.57 1.30 20.14
CA ALA A 27 -0.55 1.52 19.13
C ALA A 27 -0.12 0.20 18.50
N LEU A 28 0.06 -0.84 19.30
CA LEU A 28 0.41 -2.18 18.84
C LEU A 28 -0.72 -2.77 17.99
N HIS A 29 -1.97 -2.60 18.40
CA HIS A 29 -3.14 -3.05 17.63
C HIS A 29 -3.20 -2.38 16.26
N ARG A 30 -3.00 -1.06 16.18
CA ARG A 30 -2.96 -0.34 14.92
C ARG A 30 -1.82 -0.82 14.02
N ALA A 31 -0.65 -1.10 14.59
CA ALA A 31 0.50 -1.63 13.83
C ALA A 31 0.19 -3.00 13.23
N TRP A 32 -0.48 -3.88 13.97
CA TRP A 32 -0.92 -5.18 13.47
C TRP A 32 -1.95 -5.03 12.36
N LEU A 33 -2.93 -4.15 12.52
CA LEU A 33 -3.94 -3.89 11.48
C LEU A 33 -3.28 -3.36 10.20
N SER A 34 -2.28 -2.51 10.32
CA SER A 34 -1.51 -2.02 9.18
C SER A 34 -0.79 -3.14 8.44
N ALA A 35 -0.15 -4.06 9.18
CA ALA A 35 0.53 -5.22 8.59
C ALA A 35 -0.46 -6.14 7.87
N LYS A 36 -1.62 -6.40 8.47
CA LYS A 36 -2.68 -7.18 7.83
C LYS A 36 -3.22 -6.51 6.57
N ALA A 37 -3.39 -5.18 6.60
CA ALA A 37 -3.85 -4.42 5.44
C ALA A 37 -2.88 -4.56 4.27
N GLU A 38 -1.58 -4.49 4.51
CA GLU A 38 -0.56 -4.68 3.47
C GLU A 38 -0.67 -6.06 2.82
N GLU A 39 -0.86 -7.10 3.61
CA GLU A 39 -1.04 -8.46 3.10
C GLU A 39 -2.29 -8.59 2.22
N ILE A 40 -3.42 -8.08 2.71
CA ILE A 40 -4.69 -8.11 1.96
C ILE A 40 -4.56 -7.32 0.66
N ASN A 41 -3.96 -6.14 0.72
CA ASN A 41 -3.75 -5.30 -0.46
C ASN A 41 -2.88 -5.99 -1.51
N ALA A 42 -1.80 -6.64 -1.09
CA ALA A 42 -0.93 -7.39 -2.00
C ALA A 42 -1.69 -8.51 -2.71
N LYS A 43 -2.52 -9.24 -1.99
CA LYS A 43 -3.34 -10.31 -2.57
C LYS A 43 -4.39 -9.77 -3.55
N ARG A 44 -5.02 -8.65 -3.24
CA ARG A 44 -6.00 -8.01 -4.12
C ARG A 44 -5.36 -7.56 -5.43
N ILE A 45 -4.20 -6.91 -5.35
CA ILE A 45 -3.45 -6.45 -6.52
C ILE A 45 -3.06 -7.64 -7.39
N GLU A 46 -2.50 -8.69 -6.78
CA GLU A 46 -2.10 -9.90 -7.49
C GLU A 46 -3.28 -10.54 -8.22
N SER A 47 -4.43 -10.67 -7.56
CA SER A 47 -5.64 -11.24 -8.16
C SER A 47 -6.11 -10.44 -9.36
N VAL A 48 -6.14 -9.12 -9.27
CA VAL A 48 -6.56 -8.26 -10.37
C VAL A 48 -5.60 -8.36 -11.54
N LYS A 49 -4.30 -8.40 -11.28
CA LYS A 49 -3.28 -8.58 -12.31
C LYS A 49 -3.44 -9.91 -13.05
N GLN A 50 -3.69 -10.99 -12.32
CA GLN A 50 -3.91 -12.31 -12.92
C GLN A 50 -5.14 -12.32 -13.83
N VAL A 51 -6.25 -11.76 -13.36
CA VAL A 51 -7.49 -11.67 -14.16
C VAL A 51 -7.30 -10.83 -15.42
N ALA A 52 -6.55 -9.72 -15.32
CA ALA A 52 -6.27 -8.83 -16.44
C ALA A 52 -5.14 -9.32 -17.35
N GLY A 53 -4.42 -10.38 -16.96
CA GLY A 53 -3.29 -10.90 -17.73
C GLY A 53 -2.07 -10.00 -17.72
N ILE A 54 -1.90 -9.16 -16.69
CA ILE A 54 -0.80 -8.22 -16.58
C ILE A 54 0.39 -8.91 -15.90
N THR A 55 1.53 -8.93 -16.57
CA THR A 55 2.75 -9.55 -16.06
C THR A 55 3.84 -8.54 -15.71
N GLU A 56 3.72 -7.29 -16.17
CA GLU A 56 4.69 -6.24 -15.88
C GLU A 56 4.52 -5.67 -14.47
N GLU A 57 5.56 -5.00 -13.98
CA GLU A 57 5.50 -4.29 -12.71
C GLU A 57 4.49 -3.16 -12.80
N THR A 58 3.63 -3.05 -11.79
CA THR A 58 2.61 -2.01 -11.72
C THR A 58 2.68 -1.31 -10.36
N ASN A 59 2.48 0.00 -10.38
CA ASN A 59 2.44 0.82 -9.17
C ASN A 59 1.47 1.97 -9.38
N THR A 60 1.06 2.61 -8.28
CA THR A 60 0.27 3.84 -8.34
C THR A 60 1.13 4.99 -8.86
N PHE A 61 0.50 6.07 -9.30
CA PHE A 61 1.20 7.27 -9.78
C PHE A 61 2.19 7.79 -8.73
N ALA A 62 1.75 7.90 -7.47
CA ALA A 62 2.60 8.38 -6.39
C ALA A 62 3.80 7.46 -6.14
N LYS A 63 3.59 6.15 -6.21
CA LYS A 63 4.66 5.16 -6.01
C LYS A 63 5.70 5.23 -7.13
N TRP A 64 5.27 5.36 -8.38
CA TRP A 64 6.19 5.54 -9.50
C TRP A 64 7.04 6.79 -9.32
N LYS A 65 6.43 7.89 -8.86
CA LYS A 65 7.13 9.15 -8.59
C LYS A 65 8.21 8.98 -7.52
N GLU A 66 7.90 8.25 -6.45
CA GLU A 66 8.88 7.93 -5.40
C GLU A 66 10.07 7.13 -5.92
N LEU A 67 9.83 6.25 -6.90
CA LEU A 67 10.86 5.43 -7.51
C LEU A 67 11.69 6.17 -8.57
N GLY A 68 11.39 7.44 -8.83
CA GLY A 68 12.12 8.24 -9.83
C GLY A 68 11.56 8.13 -11.24
N TYR A 69 10.30 7.74 -11.38
CA TYR A 69 9.60 7.62 -12.66
C TYR A 69 8.41 8.56 -12.72
N LYS A 70 7.99 8.89 -13.93
CA LYS A 70 6.74 9.60 -14.15
C LYS A 70 5.88 8.84 -15.15
N VAL A 71 4.56 8.90 -14.97
CA VAL A 71 3.62 8.32 -15.91
C VAL A 71 3.56 9.21 -17.15
N VAL A 72 3.66 8.60 -18.33
CA VAL A 72 3.59 9.32 -19.60
C VAL A 72 2.23 10.01 -19.71
N HIS A 73 2.24 11.29 -20.11
CA HIS A 73 1.02 12.08 -20.23
C HIS A 73 0.03 11.42 -21.20
N GLY A 74 -1.22 11.36 -20.78
CA GLY A 74 -2.27 10.71 -21.55
C GLY A 74 -2.42 9.22 -21.34
N SER A 75 -1.54 8.59 -20.54
CA SER A 75 -1.66 7.18 -20.22
C SER A 75 -2.87 6.92 -19.32
N LYS A 76 -3.58 5.84 -19.60
CA LYS A 76 -4.69 5.39 -18.77
C LYS A 76 -4.21 4.27 -17.85
N ALA A 77 -4.76 4.21 -16.63
CA ALA A 77 -4.44 3.14 -15.71
C ALA A 77 -4.76 1.76 -16.32
N LEU A 78 -3.88 0.80 -16.10
CA LEU A 78 -4.11 -0.58 -16.55
C LEU A 78 -5.27 -1.23 -15.79
N PHE A 79 -5.39 -0.93 -14.51
CA PHE A 79 -6.49 -1.42 -13.68
C PHE A 79 -6.65 -0.53 -12.44
N GLY A 80 -7.81 -0.64 -11.81
CA GLY A 80 -8.09 -0.03 -10.52
C GLY A 80 -8.37 -1.12 -9.48
N CYS A 81 -8.05 -0.85 -8.23
CA CYS A 81 -8.26 -1.79 -7.13
C CYS A 81 -8.63 -1.04 -5.86
N SER A 82 -9.56 -1.58 -5.07
CA SER A 82 -9.86 -1.04 -3.75
C SER A 82 -8.87 -1.58 -2.73
N LEU A 83 -8.18 -0.70 -2.04
CA LEU A 83 -7.16 -1.03 -1.06
C LEU A 83 -7.57 -0.52 0.32
N ILE A 84 -7.03 -1.14 1.35
CA ILE A 84 -7.29 -0.76 2.75
C ILE A 84 -6.27 0.27 3.21
N TRP A 85 -6.74 1.34 3.87
CA TRP A 85 -5.86 2.33 4.49
C TRP A 85 -5.17 1.71 5.70
N GLY A 86 -3.90 1.34 5.56
CA GLY A 86 -3.12 0.76 6.64
C GLY A 86 -2.85 1.75 7.77
N SER A 87 -2.66 3.03 7.45
CA SER A 87 -2.33 4.06 8.43
C SER A 87 -3.50 4.45 9.34
N ARG A 88 -4.74 4.22 8.93
CA ARG A 88 -5.92 4.59 9.71
C ARG A 88 -6.30 3.55 10.74
N GLY A 89 -6.08 2.26 10.42
CA GLY A 89 -6.39 1.17 11.33
C GLY A 89 -7.88 0.92 11.58
N ASP A 90 -8.76 1.49 10.75
CA ASP A 90 -10.22 1.38 10.88
C ASP A 90 -10.89 0.56 9.78
N GLY A 91 -10.08 -0.04 8.90
CA GLY A 91 -10.59 -0.84 7.78
C GLY A 91 -11.13 -0.02 6.63
N ALA A 92 -10.98 1.31 6.64
CA ALA A 92 -11.43 2.16 5.54
C ALA A 92 -10.71 1.81 4.24
N GLU A 93 -11.42 1.84 3.12
CA GLU A 93 -10.90 1.50 1.81
C GLU A 93 -10.81 2.73 0.91
N TYR A 94 -9.93 2.67 -0.09
CA TYR A 94 -9.79 3.69 -1.12
C TYR A 94 -9.54 3.02 -2.46
N LYS A 95 -9.88 3.71 -3.54
CA LYS A 95 -9.60 3.22 -4.89
C LYS A 95 -8.23 3.71 -5.35
N ALA A 96 -7.42 2.80 -5.84
CA ALA A 96 -6.12 3.10 -6.41
C ALA A 96 -6.08 2.73 -7.88
N SER A 97 -5.45 3.56 -8.70
CA SER A 97 -5.22 3.27 -10.11
C SER A 97 -3.77 2.87 -10.30
N PHE A 98 -3.53 1.83 -11.10
CA PHE A 98 -2.20 1.26 -11.30
C PHE A 98 -1.73 1.44 -12.74
N PHE A 99 -0.49 1.89 -12.89
CA PHE A 99 0.17 2.09 -14.17
C PHE A 99 1.30 1.09 -14.30
N GLY A 100 1.49 0.57 -15.51
CA GLY A 100 2.53 -0.41 -15.78
C GLY A 100 3.88 0.23 -16.12
N LYS A 101 4.94 -0.56 -16.03
CA LYS A 101 6.30 -0.15 -16.37
C LYS A 101 6.39 0.41 -17.79
N SER A 102 5.60 -0.10 -18.72
CA SER A 102 5.55 0.39 -20.11
C SER A 102 4.95 1.79 -20.26
N GLN A 103 4.25 2.27 -19.23
CA GLN A 103 3.58 3.58 -19.23
C GLN A 103 4.37 4.66 -18.50
N VAL A 104 5.55 4.35 -17.99
CA VAL A 104 6.36 5.29 -17.23
C VAL A 104 7.72 5.53 -17.87
N GLU A 105 8.31 6.68 -17.58
CA GLU A 105 9.65 7.05 -18.04
C GLU A 105 10.45 7.63 -16.86
N ILE A 106 11.77 7.61 -16.95
CA ILE A 106 12.64 8.18 -15.92
C ILE A 106 12.48 9.70 -15.92
N ILE A 107 12.32 10.24 -14.72
CA ILE A 107 12.22 11.70 -14.53
C ILE A 107 13.54 12.37 -14.88
#